data_6b86af8f180a3f6efd3f1a0e5bc2f996
#
_entry.id   6b86af8f180a3f6efd3f1a0e5bc2f996
#
_cell.length_a   1.000
_cell.length_b   1.000
_cell.length_c   1.000
_cell.angle_alpha   90.00
_cell.angle_beta   90.00
_cell.angle_gamma   90.00
#
_symmetry.space_group_name_H-M   'P 1'
#
loop_
_entity.id
_entity.type
_entity.pdbx_description
1 polymer ?
#
loop_
_entity_poly.entity_id
_entity_poly.type
_entity_poly.pdbx_seq_one_letter_code
_entity_poly.pdbx_strand_id
1 'polypeptide(L)'
;MKKNEPYLQMPVKETFFYGRLISGKSLGDVIYIKARRKYCFRLLLVFESGDVKMVQRTASSNKQLARQERDEALMEIANGSFIPFSYTVKEFYDFWFYHHMLGQKRITYNTYNAYRNIIENYLLPKLGHKKLDALQRRDLVKALSGIPHPGVLRTAAGVVTASLCYAREHNYLSRDIYTGISSEVKQPCLKKKTDTQQQVYTVEQATHLLYLCKQQEPMIYLPMLLAVTAGLRISEITGLRYSDIDFLGRKLFVERQLGKDLYMGTTQKNRPVLCSELPLKTKNSKRAVVLADFVLDEILLERQRYEKRKASDPEFLDLGYICCHENGQCHNRSFYIKSYNRLMEQSGISRLPWRKFRNTYATVLAQYQVNIKTISKCLGHYSPDFTSRIYVASQKQETYDISKIIEEYVLAHHLLSKEQGCVEPKRQCNVEQKPYLLPEDQTYRNYFYD
;
A
#
# COMPACT_ATOMS: atom_id res chain seq x y z
N MET A 1 27.13 4.91 11.93
CA MET A 1 25.72 4.96 11.55
C MET A 1 25.14 3.57 11.75
N LYS A 2 24.29 3.34 12.76
CA LYS A 2 23.58 2.07 12.93
C LYS A 2 22.64 1.91 11.74
N LYS A 3 22.75 0.78 11.02
CA LYS A 3 21.80 0.42 9.96
C LYS A 3 20.40 0.47 10.59
N ASN A 4 19.45 1.14 9.93
CA ASN A 4 18.04 1.15 10.32
C ASN A 4 17.48 -0.27 10.25
N GLU A 5 17.59 -1.01 11.35
CA GLU A 5 16.94 -2.30 11.49
C GLU A 5 15.43 -2.08 11.59
N PRO A 6 14.61 -2.93 10.95
CA PRO A 6 13.18 -2.87 11.16
C PRO A 6 12.91 -3.02 12.65
N TYR A 7 11.98 -2.23 13.21
CA TYR A 7 11.66 -2.23 14.65
C TYR A 7 11.16 -3.58 15.18
N LEU A 8 10.99 -4.54 14.31
CA LEU A 8 10.58 -5.89 14.58
C LEU A 8 11.81 -6.76 14.80
N GLN A 9 11.96 -7.30 16.00
CA GLN A 9 12.96 -8.34 16.24
C GLN A 9 12.66 -9.53 15.35
N MET A 10 13.64 -9.95 14.57
CA MET A 10 13.52 -11.11 13.69
C MET A 10 13.49 -12.39 14.54
N PRO A 11 12.44 -13.21 14.47
CA PRO A 11 12.30 -14.39 15.32
C PRO A 11 13.21 -15.56 14.94
N VAL A 12 13.92 -15.48 13.82
CA VAL A 12 14.74 -16.59 13.28
C VAL A 12 16.20 -16.18 13.13
N LYS A 13 17.10 -17.05 13.57
CA LYS A 13 18.53 -16.89 13.30
C LYS A 13 18.79 -17.05 11.80
N GLU A 14 19.36 -16.04 11.18
CA GLU A 14 19.74 -16.01 9.75
C GLU A 14 20.63 -17.22 9.34
N THR A 15 21.30 -17.82 10.29
CA THR A 15 22.34 -18.84 10.13
C THR A 15 21.89 -20.15 9.47
N PHE A 16 20.59 -20.34 9.20
CA PHE A 16 20.09 -21.60 8.64
C PHE A 16 19.62 -21.51 7.19
N PHE A 17 19.62 -20.31 6.59
CA PHE A 17 19.13 -20.09 5.23
C PHE A 17 20.25 -19.53 4.35
N TYR A 18 20.85 -20.38 3.53
CA TYR A 18 22.08 -20.09 2.78
C TYR A 18 21.86 -19.59 1.35
N GLY A 19 20.62 -19.37 0.95
CA GLY A 19 20.29 -19.02 -0.42
C GLY A 19 20.24 -20.23 -1.36
N ARG A 20 20.39 -19.99 -2.66
CA ARG A 20 20.31 -21.03 -3.70
C ARG A 20 21.54 -21.92 -3.67
N LEU A 21 21.32 -23.23 -3.80
CA LEU A 21 22.39 -24.20 -3.97
C LEU A 21 22.97 -24.07 -5.40
N ILE A 22 24.28 -23.86 -5.51
CA ILE A 22 24.99 -23.73 -6.79
C ILE A 22 25.56 -25.05 -7.26
N SER A 23 26.24 -25.76 -6.34
CA SER A 23 26.93 -27.01 -6.68
C SER A 23 27.13 -27.89 -5.43
N GLY A 24 27.46 -29.14 -5.65
CA GLY A 24 27.84 -30.06 -4.58
C GLY A 24 28.66 -31.21 -5.10
N LYS A 25 29.44 -31.79 -4.21
CA LYS A 25 30.25 -33.00 -4.48
C LYS A 25 30.21 -33.97 -3.34
N SER A 26 30.40 -35.26 -3.64
CA SER A 26 30.54 -36.30 -2.60
C SER A 26 31.90 -36.19 -1.89
N LEU A 27 31.90 -36.38 -0.57
CA LEU A 27 33.09 -36.52 0.25
C LEU A 27 33.33 -37.99 0.52
N GLY A 28 33.99 -38.69 -0.41
CA GLY A 28 34.32 -40.09 -0.30
C GLY A 28 33.17 -41.06 -0.62
N ASP A 29 33.36 -42.33 -0.26
CA ASP A 29 32.38 -43.41 -0.42
C ASP A 29 31.34 -43.42 0.73
N VAL A 30 30.35 -44.27 0.61
CA VAL A 30 29.34 -44.48 1.66
C VAL A 30 29.94 -45.13 2.90
N ILE A 31 29.57 -44.66 4.09
CA ILE A 31 30.12 -45.06 5.39
C ILE A 31 29.04 -45.79 6.19
N TYR A 32 29.33 -46.96 6.75
CA TYR A 32 28.37 -47.67 7.56
C TYR A 32 28.32 -47.13 8.99
N ILE A 33 27.13 -46.80 9.47
CA ILE A 33 26.88 -46.31 10.82
C ILE A 33 26.36 -47.50 11.67
N LYS A 34 27.20 -48.10 12.49
CA LYS A 34 26.84 -49.25 13.33
C LYS A 34 25.59 -49.01 14.21
N ALA A 35 25.51 -47.83 14.84
CA ALA A 35 24.39 -47.48 15.74
C ALA A 35 23.01 -47.41 15.02
N ARG A 36 22.99 -47.11 13.71
CA ARG A 36 21.76 -47.02 12.91
C ARG A 36 21.54 -48.22 12.02
N ARG A 37 22.51 -49.13 11.92
CA ARG A 37 22.53 -50.28 11.00
C ARG A 37 22.25 -49.84 9.53
N LYS A 38 22.76 -48.67 9.12
CA LYS A 38 22.56 -48.07 7.81
C LYS A 38 23.83 -47.42 7.31
N TYR A 39 23.93 -47.28 6.01
CA TYR A 39 24.97 -46.44 5.40
C TYR A 39 24.58 -44.98 5.43
N CYS A 40 25.58 -44.12 5.30
CA CYS A 40 25.40 -42.69 5.06
C CYS A 40 26.41 -42.23 4.02
N PHE A 41 26.10 -41.13 3.35
CA PHE A 41 27.05 -40.42 2.50
C PHE A 41 27.11 -38.92 2.91
N ARG A 42 28.23 -38.30 2.58
CA ARG A 42 28.48 -36.89 2.89
C ARG A 42 28.61 -36.10 1.61
N LEU A 43 27.93 -34.96 1.57
CA LEU A 43 27.96 -34.02 0.46
C LEU A 43 28.53 -32.69 0.94
N LEU A 44 29.43 -32.11 0.14
CA LEU A 44 29.90 -30.75 0.34
C LEU A 44 29.10 -29.86 -0.62
N LEU A 45 28.32 -28.97 -0.09
CA LEU A 45 27.40 -28.10 -0.82
C LEU A 45 27.92 -26.67 -0.84
N VAL A 46 27.84 -26.02 -1.98
CA VAL A 46 28.25 -24.63 -2.18
C VAL A 46 27.01 -23.80 -2.51
N PHE A 47 26.79 -22.73 -1.76
CA PHE A 47 25.62 -21.84 -1.90
C PHE A 47 25.99 -20.52 -2.56
N GLU A 48 24.97 -19.83 -3.08
CA GLU A 48 25.11 -18.52 -3.74
C GLU A 48 25.67 -17.43 -2.78
N SER A 49 25.44 -17.57 -1.48
CA SER A 49 26.06 -16.74 -0.44
C SER A 49 27.59 -16.87 -0.32
N GLY A 50 28.18 -17.86 -1.00
CA GLY A 50 29.58 -18.26 -0.81
C GLY A 50 29.78 -19.23 0.33
N ASP A 51 28.75 -19.56 1.08
CA ASP A 51 28.82 -20.57 2.16
C ASP A 51 29.05 -21.95 1.61
N VAL A 52 29.91 -22.72 2.32
CA VAL A 52 30.17 -24.13 2.04
C VAL A 52 29.75 -24.95 3.24
N LYS A 53 28.86 -25.92 3.04
CA LYS A 53 28.29 -26.73 4.11
C LYS A 53 28.43 -28.22 3.80
N MET A 54 28.80 -28.98 4.81
CA MET A 54 28.79 -30.42 4.74
C MET A 54 27.47 -30.97 5.23
N VAL A 55 26.78 -31.73 4.41
CA VAL A 55 25.53 -32.40 4.75
C VAL A 55 25.71 -33.91 4.72
N GLN A 56 25.29 -34.59 5.78
CA GLN A 56 25.27 -36.04 5.84
C GLN A 56 23.85 -36.56 5.63
N ARG A 57 23.67 -37.51 4.73
CA ARG A 57 22.41 -38.20 4.47
C ARG A 57 22.49 -39.67 4.90
N THR A 58 21.48 -40.13 5.61
CA THR A 58 21.31 -41.56 5.90
C THR A 58 20.72 -42.22 4.67
N ALA A 59 21.33 -43.32 4.30
CA ALA A 59 20.97 -44.14 3.14
C ALA A 59 20.50 -45.54 3.52
N SER A 60 20.36 -46.41 2.55
CA SER A 60 19.96 -47.80 2.71
C SER A 60 20.90 -48.59 3.63
N SER A 61 20.43 -49.71 4.14
CA SER A 61 21.25 -50.72 4.84
C SER A 61 22.12 -51.54 3.88
N ASN A 62 21.83 -51.53 2.58
CA ASN A 62 22.61 -52.15 1.53
C ASN A 62 23.61 -51.13 0.95
N LYS A 63 24.89 -51.54 0.87
CA LYS A 63 25.98 -50.69 0.39
C LYS A 63 25.80 -50.22 -1.06
N GLN A 64 25.33 -51.11 -1.93
CA GLN A 64 25.15 -50.79 -3.34
C GLN A 64 24.00 -49.82 -3.54
N LEU A 65 22.87 -50.03 -2.87
CA LEU A 65 21.73 -49.10 -2.88
C LEU A 65 22.12 -47.75 -2.28
N ALA A 66 22.93 -47.73 -1.23
CA ALA A 66 23.39 -46.46 -0.64
C ALA A 66 24.29 -45.65 -1.57
N ARG A 67 25.11 -46.33 -2.40
CA ARG A 67 25.88 -45.67 -3.47
C ARG A 67 24.95 -45.09 -4.54
N GLN A 68 23.94 -45.83 -4.94
CA GLN A 68 22.93 -45.36 -5.91
C GLN A 68 22.20 -44.13 -5.37
N GLU A 69 21.72 -44.15 -4.14
CA GLU A 69 21.06 -42.99 -3.48
C GLU A 69 21.99 -41.77 -3.40
N ARG A 70 23.32 -41.97 -3.22
CA ARG A 70 24.29 -40.87 -3.29
C ARG A 70 24.39 -40.30 -4.70
N ASP A 71 24.46 -41.15 -5.70
CA ASP A 71 24.60 -40.73 -7.10
C ASP A 71 23.34 -40.04 -7.61
N GLU A 72 22.15 -40.52 -7.19
CA GLU A 72 20.87 -39.83 -7.40
C GLU A 72 20.88 -38.42 -6.77
N ALA A 73 21.34 -38.28 -5.53
CA ALA A 73 21.47 -36.98 -4.88
C ALA A 73 22.41 -36.01 -5.63
N LEU A 74 23.51 -36.53 -6.22
CA LEU A 74 24.39 -35.71 -7.04
C LEU A 74 23.73 -35.27 -8.35
N MET A 75 22.91 -36.15 -8.97
CA MET A 75 22.08 -35.78 -10.13
C MET A 75 21.05 -34.72 -9.78
N GLU A 76 20.38 -34.85 -8.62
CA GLU A 76 19.44 -33.84 -8.14
C GLU A 76 20.12 -32.49 -7.90
N ILE A 77 21.36 -32.49 -7.39
CA ILE A 77 22.15 -31.24 -7.23
C ILE A 77 22.43 -30.62 -8.59
N ALA A 78 22.85 -31.42 -9.57
CA ALA A 78 23.16 -30.96 -10.93
C ALA A 78 21.91 -30.39 -11.62
N ASN A 79 20.75 -30.99 -11.39
CA ASN A 79 19.46 -30.57 -11.94
C ASN A 79 18.79 -29.45 -11.13
N GLY A 80 19.36 -29.03 -9.99
CA GLY A 80 18.81 -27.99 -9.13
C GLY A 80 17.56 -28.41 -8.33
N SER A 81 17.25 -29.70 -8.22
CA SER A 81 16.10 -30.24 -7.49
C SER A 81 16.42 -30.71 -6.06
N PHE A 82 17.70 -30.77 -5.71
CA PHE A 82 18.14 -31.21 -4.39
C PHE A 82 17.74 -30.24 -3.28
N ILE A 83 17.13 -30.77 -2.21
CA ILE A 83 16.77 -30.00 -1.01
C ILE A 83 17.81 -30.24 0.09
N PRO A 84 18.70 -29.26 0.36
CA PRO A 84 19.78 -29.45 1.32
C PRO A 84 19.29 -29.64 2.75
N PHE A 85 18.26 -28.88 3.15
CA PHE A 85 17.75 -28.82 4.52
C PHE A 85 16.23 -28.90 4.54
N SER A 86 15.69 -29.55 5.57
CA SER A 86 14.25 -29.67 5.78
C SER A 86 13.80 -28.66 6.84
N TYR A 87 12.96 -27.73 6.45
CA TYR A 87 12.38 -26.70 7.31
C TYR A 87 10.91 -26.98 7.59
N THR A 88 10.41 -26.48 8.72
CA THR A 88 8.96 -26.37 8.92
C THR A 88 8.44 -25.19 8.13
N VAL A 89 7.14 -25.22 7.78
CA VAL A 89 6.47 -24.09 7.13
C VAL A 89 6.57 -22.82 7.98
N LYS A 90 6.54 -22.96 9.32
CA LYS A 90 6.73 -21.82 10.24
C LYS A 90 8.10 -21.20 10.09
N GLU A 91 9.18 -22.00 10.21
CA GLU A 91 10.56 -21.53 10.04
C GLU A 91 10.77 -20.83 8.70
N PHE A 92 10.22 -21.41 7.63
CA PHE A 92 10.31 -20.83 6.30
C PHE A 92 9.56 -19.50 6.20
N TYR A 93 8.33 -19.39 6.71
CA TYR A 93 7.59 -18.12 6.67
C TYR A 93 8.23 -17.05 7.55
N ASP A 94 8.76 -17.40 8.71
CA ASP A 94 9.51 -16.48 9.56
C ASP A 94 10.71 -15.94 8.81
N PHE A 95 11.51 -16.79 8.17
CA PHE A 95 12.62 -16.37 7.32
C PHE A 95 12.16 -15.52 6.13
N TRP A 96 11.25 -16.05 5.28
CA TRP A 96 10.79 -15.38 4.07
C TRP A 96 10.18 -14.02 4.36
N PHE A 97 9.38 -13.90 5.41
CA PHE A 97 8.70 -12.68 5.75
C PHE A 97 9.62 -11.62 6.33
N TYR A 98 10.43 -11.97 7.31
CA TYR A 98 11.28 -11.00 8.02
C TYR A 98 12.58 -10.70 7.26
N HIS A 99 13.25 -11.69 6.70
CA HIS A 99 14.51 -11.47 5.99
C HIS A 99 14.30 -11.03 4.54
N HIS A 100 13.47 -11.77 3.77
CA HIS A 100 13.29 -11.46 2.36
C HIS A 100 12.33 -10.26 2.16
N MET A 101 11.10 -10.33 2.70
CA MET A 101 10.10 -9.29 2.42
C MET A 101 10.38 -7.98 3.16
N LEU A 102 10.72 -8.02 4.44
CA LEU A 102 11.04 -6.81 5.21
C LEU A 102 12.47 -6.33 4.98
N GLY A 103 13.46 -7.22 5.05
CA GLY A 103 14.87 -6.88 4.95
C GLY A 103 15.28 -6.47 3.53
N GLN A 104 15.02 -7.33 2.54
CA GLN A 104 15.47 -7.13 1.16
C GLN A 104 14.48 -6.35 0.28
N LYS A 105 13.20 -6.76 0.24
CA LYS A 105 12.17 -6.11 -0.60
C LYS A 105 11.64 -4.79 -0.04
N ARG A 106 11.84 -4.52 1.25
CA ARG A 106 11.42 -3.28 1.92
C ARG A 106 9.96 -2.94 1.66
N ILE A 107 9.06 -3.86 1.99
CA ILE A 107 7.62 -3.70 1.79
C ILE A 107 7.03 -2.57 2.65
N THR A 108 5.93 -1.99 2.18
CA THR A 108 5.23 -0.94 2.93
C THR A 108 4.53 -1.49 4.17
N TYR A 109 4.27 -0.63 5.16
CA TYR A 109 3.54 -0.99 6.39
C TYR A 109 2.19 -1.68 6.11
N ASN A 110 1.44 -1.21 5.11
CA ASN A 110 0.16 -1.82 4.77
C ASN A 110 0.30 -3.24 4.21
N THR A 111 1.32 -3.47 3.38
CA THR A 111 1.67 -4.79 2.86
C THR A 111 2.13 -5.70 4.00
N TYR A 112 2.97 -5.19 4.89
CA TYR A 112 3.41 -5.89 6.09
C TYR A 112 2.23 -6.39 6.93
N ASN A 113 1.30 -5.48 7.28
CA ASN A 113 0.14 -5.85 8.09
C ASN A 113 -0.76 -6.88 7.39
N ALA A 114 -0.98 -6.72 6.08
CA ALA A 114 -1.79 -7.67 5.32
C ALA A 114 -1.15 -9.07 5.29
N TYR A 115 0.14 -9.14 5.01
CA TYR A 115 0.88 -10.41 4.94
C TYR A 115 1.00 -11.06 6.31
N ARG A 116 1.36 -10.29 7.33
CA ARG A 116 1.42 -10.75 8.72
C ARG A 116 0.10 -11.36 9.16
N ASN A 117 -1.01 -10.64 8.98
CA ASN A 117 -2.34 -11.13 9.33
C ASN A 117 -2.68 -12.45 8.61
N ILE A 118 -2.32 -12.59 7.33
CA ILE A 118 -2.55 -13.81 6.55
C ILE A 118 -1.69 -14.95 7.09
N ILE A 119 -0.41 -14.72 7.29
CA ILE A 119 0.54 -15.74 7.75
C ILE A 119 0.16 -16.23 9.15
N GLU A 120 0.01 -15.29 10.10
CA GLU A 120 -0.23 -15.63 11.52
C GLU A 120 -1.62 -16.22 11.78
N ASN A 121 -2.68 -15.71 11.12
CA ASN A 121 -4.05 -16.09 11.47
C ASN A 121 -4.65 -17.15 10.53
N TYR A 122 -4.11 -17.34 9.32
CA TYR A 122 -4.70 -18.28 8.36
C TYR A 122 -3.75 -19.40 7.92
N LEU A 123 -2.47 -19.14 7.74
CA LEU A 123 -1.53 -20.13 7.21
C LEU A 123 -0.84 -20.93 8.33
N LEU A 124 -0.18 -20.27 9.28
CA LEU A 124 0.59 -20.94 10.33
C LEU A 124 -0.23 -21.85 11.24
N PRO A 125 -1.47 -21.51 11.66
CA PRO A 125 -2.27 -22.40 12.48
C PRO A 125 -2.56 -23.76 11.82
N LYS A 126 -2.63 -23.79 10.50
CA LYS A 126 -2.96 -25.01 9.73
C LYS A 126 -1.74 -25.70 9.13
N LEU A 127 -0.71 -24.97 8.78
CA LEU A 127 0.44 -25.47 8.03
C LEU A 127 1.75 -25.40 8.79
N GLY A 128 1.88 -24.54 9.79
CA GLY A 128 3.14 -24.15 10.42
C GLY A 128 3.95 -25.34 10.98
N HIS A 129 3.29 -26.38 11.47
CA HIS A 129 3.92 -27.59 12.02
C HIS A 129 4.42 -28.58 10.95
N LYS A 130 3.95 -28.44 9.71
CA LYS A 130 4.33 -29.35 8.62
C LYS A 130 5.73 -29.04 8.11
N LYS A 131 6.42 -30.07 7.60
CA LYS A 131 7.65 -29.87 6.85
C LYS A 131 7.34 -29.31 5.48
N LEU A 132 8.15 -28.34 5.03
CA LEU A 132 7.95 -27.63 3.77
C LEU A 132 8.07 -28.58 2.56
N ASP A 133 9.04 -29.50 2.59
CA ASP A 133 9.28 -30.53 1.59
C ASP A 133 8.16 -31.60 1.52
N ALA A 134 7.44 -31.82 2.63
CA ALA A 134 6.30 -32.72 2.74
C ALA A 134 4.95 -32.05 2.41
N LEU A 135 4.94 -30.72 2.22
CA LEU A 135 3.73 -29.96 1.95
C LEU A 135 3.11 -30.35 0.60
N GLN A 136 1.81 -30.56 0.58
CA GLN A 136 1.07 -30.95 -0.62
C GLN A 136 0.09 -29.86 -1.04
N ARG A 137 -0.26 -29.84 -2.33
CA ARG A 137 -1.24 -28.91 -2.90
C ARG A 137 -2.58 -28.91 -2.15
N ARG A 138 -3.08 -30.10 -1.78
CA ARG A 138 -4.32 -30.27 -1.00
C ARG A 138 -4.27 -29.55 0.36
N ASP A 139 -3.10 -29.47 0.99
CA ASP A 139 -2.94 -28.78 2.28
C ASP A 139 -3.13 -27.26 2.11
N LEU A 140 -2.58 -26.72 1.02
CA LEU A 140 -2.72 -25.30 0.67
C LEU A 140 -4.18 -24.95 0.34
N VAL A 141 -4.85 -25.77 -0.47
CA VAL A 141 -6.26 -25.61 -0.81
C VAL A 141 -7.12 -25.63 0.45
N LYS A 142 -6.90 -26.61 1.35
CA LYS A 142 -7.61 -26.70 2.64
C LYS A 142 -7.37 -25.49 3.54
N ALA A 143 -6.14 -24.99 3.58
CA ALA A 143 -5.80 -23.82 4.38
C ALA A 143 -6.49 -22.55 3.85
N LEU A 144 -6.48 -22.34 2.55
CA LEU A 144 -7.07 -21.18 1.88
C LEU A 144 -8.61 -21.21 1.87
N SER A 145 -9.23 -22.39 1.69
CA SER A 145 -10.69 -22.54 1.67
C SER A 145 -11.37 -22.11 2.98
N GLY A 146 -10.63 -22.03 4.08
CA GLY A 146 -11.15 -21.53 5.37
C GLY A 146 -11.16 -20.01 5.51
N ILE A 147 -10.79 -19.25 4.46
CA ILE A 147 -10.73 -17.78 4.52
C ILE A 147 -12.10 -17.22 4.08
N PRO A 148 -12.84 -16.50 4.97
CA PRO A 148 -14.22 -16.13 4.71
C PRO A 148 -14.39 -14.96 3.74
N HIS A 149 -13.35 -14.14 3.54
CA HIS A 149 -13.43 -12.92 2.73
C HIS A 149 -12.67 -13.06 1.40
N PRO A 150 -13.33 -12.90 0.23
CA PRO A 150 -12.70 -13.07 -1.09
C PRO A 150 -11.48 -12.16 -1.31
N GLY A 151 -11.50 -10.93 -0.78
CA GLY A 151 -10.35 -10.02 -0.86
C GLY A 151 -9.13 -10.52 -0.09
N VAL A 152 -9.35 -11.06 1.12
CA VAL A 152 -8.31 -11.67 1.94
C VAL A 152 -7.81 -12.96 1.30
N LEU A 153 -8.73 -13.80 0.79
CA LEU A 153 -8.40 -15.03 0.08
C LEU A 153 -7.49 -14.77 -1.14
N ARG A 154 -7.84 -13.77 -1.96
CA ARG A 154 -7.01 -13.38 -3.12
C ARG A 154 -5.59 -12.98 -2.70
N THR A 155 -5.48 -12.18 -1.64
CA THR A 155 -4.18 -11.77 -1.11
C THR A 155 -3.42 -12.96 -0.51
N ALA A 156 -4.12 -13.86 0.19
CA ALA A 156 -3.52 -15.07 0.75
C ALA A 156 -2.99 -16.03 -0.32
N ALA A 157 -3.75 -16.24 -1.40
CA ALA A 157 -3.27 -17.00 -2.54
C ALA A 157 -2.03 -16.36 -3.18
N GLY A 158 -1.98 -15.02 -3.27
CA GLY A 158 -0.79 -14.29 -3.71
C GLY A 158 0.42 -14.48 -2.79
N VAL A 159 0.22 -14.44 -1.46
CA VAL A 159 1.27 -14.70 -0.47
C VAL A 159 1.81 -16.11 -0.60
N VAL A 160 0.92 -17.11 -0.70
CA VAL A 160 1.31 -18.52 -0.88
C VAL A 160 2.10 -18.70 -2.18
N THR A 161 1.60 -18.16 -3.30
CA THR A 161 2.30 -18.25 -4.59
C THR A 161 3.67 -17.60 -4.54
N ALA A 162 3.78 -16.37 -4.04
CA ALA A 162 5.04 -15.65 -3.97
C ALA A 162 6.06 -16.32 -3.04
N SER A 163 5.62 -16.80 -1.88
CA SER A 163 6.51 -17.45 -0.90
C SER A 163 7.00 -18.82 -1.39
N LEU A 164 6.13 -19.64 -1.97
CA LEU A 164 6.52 -20.97 -2.46
C LEU A 164 7.29 -20.91 -3.80
N CYS A 165 7.05 -19.88 -4.63
CA CYS A 165 7.91 -19.57 -5.77
C CYS A 165 9.35 -19.30 -5.30
N TYR A 166 9.50 -18.40 -4.33
CA TYR A 166 10.79 -18.13 -3.68
C TYR A 166 11.41 -19.40 -3.08
N ALA A 167 10.62 -20.23 -2.39
CA ALA A 167 11.10 -21.49 -1.82
C ALA A 167 11.67 -22.43 -2.89
N ARG A 168 11.02 -22.51 -4.04
CA ARG A 168 11.45 -23.35 -5.17
C ARG A 168 12.72 -22.77 -5.82
N GLU A 169 12.78 -21.48 -6.05
CA GLU A 169 13.95 -20.80 -6.64
C GLU A 169 15.23 -20.95 -5.79
N HIS A 170 15.06 -21.14 -4.46
CA HIS A 170 16.17 -21.22 -3.51
C HIS A 170 16.37 -22.63 -2.94
N ASN A 171 15.87 -23.67 -3.60
CA ASN A 171 16.04 -25.08 -3.20
C ASN A 171 15.48 -25.44 -1.80
N TYR A 172 14.43 -24.73 -1.34
CA TYR A 172 13.68 -25.11 -0.12
C TYR A 172 12.48 -26.00 -0.43
N LEU A 173 12.05 -26.02 -1.70
CA LEU A 173 10.96 -26.85 -2.21
C LEU A 173 11.29 -27.31 -3.64
N SER A 174 11.17 -28.62 -3.94
CA SER A 174 11.46 -29.16 -5.27
C SER A 174 10.25 -29.14 -6.22
N ARG A 175 9.04 -29.19 -5.65
CA ARG A 175 7.80 -29.38 -6.42
C ARG A 175 7.01 -28.10 -6.58
N ASP A 176 6.35 -27.95 -7.74
CA ASP A 176 5.36 -26.89 -7.93
C ASP A 176 3.99 -27.35 -7.39
N ILE A 177 3.64 -26.85 -6.23
CA ILE A 177 2.38 -27.11 -5.55
C ILE A 177 1.47 -25.88 -5.47
N TYR A 178 1.89 -24.74 -6.02
CA TYR A 178 1.28 -23.42 -5.83
C TYR A 178 0.72 -22.78 -7.11
N THR A 179 1.23 -23.14 -8.28
CA THR A 179 0.77 -22.52 -9.55
C THR A 179 -0.71 -22.82 -9.78
N GLY A 180 -1.48 -21.77 -10.06
CA GLY A 180 -2.93 -21.88 -10.30
C GLY A 180 -3.77 -22.18 -9.05
N ILE A 181 -3.22 -22.14 -7.85
CA ILE A 181 -3.96 -22.50 -6.62
C ILE A 181 -5.22 -21.66 -6.39
N SER A 182 -5.23 -20.39 -6.83
CA SER A 182 -6.38 -19.50 -6.68
C SER A 182 -7.64 -19.95 -7.41
N SER A 183 -7.50 -20.74 -8.49
CA SER A 183 -8.63 -21.26 -9.26
C SER A 183 -9.25 -22.51 -8.62
N GLU A 184 -8.50 -23.23 -7.82
CA GLU A 184 -8.97 -24.44 -7.14
C GLU A 184 -9.69 -24.16 -5.83
N VAL A 185 -9.38 -23.02 -5.21
CA VAL A 185 -10.01 -22.65 -3.95
C VAL A 185 -11.40 -22.11 -4.23
N LYS A 186 -12.42 -22.83 -3.74
CA LYS A 186 -13.81 -22.36 -3.81
C LYS A 186 -13.89 -21.00 -3.11
N GLN A 187 -14.25 -19.97 -3.88
CA GLN A 187 -14.50 -18.67 -3.30
C GLN A 187 -15.68 -18.79 -2.33
N PRO A 188 -15.59 -18.22 -1.13
CA PRO A 188 -16.73 -18.19 -0.24
C PRO A 188 -17.89 -17.53 -0.98
N CYS A 189 -19.03 -18.21 -1.02
CA CYS A 189 -20.27 -17.61 -1.52
C CYS A 189 -20.61 -16.45 -0.60
N LEU A 190 -20.11 -15.28 -0.93
CA LEU A 190 -20.74 -14.08 -0.42
C LEU A 190 -22.18 -14.15 -0.94
N LYS A 191 -23.17 -14.11 -0.02
CA LYS A 191 -24.53 -13.70 -0.41
C LYS A 191 -24.34 -12.59 -1.41
N LYS A 192 -24.76 -12.80 -2.68
CA LYS A 192 -24.70 -11.74 -3.70
C LYS A 192 -25.23 -10.51 -2.97
N LYS A 193 -24.36 -9.55 -2.72
CA LYS A 193 -24.87 -8.22 -2.41
C LYS A 193 -25.84 -7.98 -3.55
N THR A 194 -27.13 -7.98 -3.24
CA THR A 194 -28.15 -7.47 -4.14
C THR A 194 -27.49 -6.29 -4.83
N ASP A 195 -27.58 -6.25 -6.13
CA ASP A 195 -26.94 -5.30 -7.04
C ASP A 195 -27.10 -3.87 -6.51
N THR A 196 -26.41 -3.60 -5.41
CA THR A 196 -26.35 -2.30 -4.80
C THR A 196 -25.39 -1.58 -5.70
N GLN A 197 -25.96 -0.80 -6.63
CA GLN A 197 -25.32 0.28 -7.34
C GLN A 197 -24.13 0.71 -6.53
N GLN A 198 -23.00 0.83 -7.17
CA GLN A 198 -21.76 1.27 -6.53
C GLN A 198 -22.06 2.60 -5.86
N GLN A 199 -22.38 2.54 -4.56
CA GLN A 199 -22.89 3.68 -3.83
C GLN A 199 -21.79 4.72 -3.73
N VAL A 200 -22.00 5.83 -4.37
CA VAL A 200 -21.26 7.07 -4.22
C VAL A 200 -22.22 8.10 -3.64
N TYR A 201 -21.72 9.12 -3.02
CA TYR A 201 -22.58 10.24 -2.61
C TYR A 201 -23.10 10.97 -3.84
N THR A 202 -24.33 11.47 -3.79
CA THR A 202 -24.81 12.46 -4.75
C THR A 202 -24.11 13.80 -4.48
N VAL A 203 -24.20 14.74 -5.42
CA VAL A 203 -23.63 16.09 -5.23
C VAL A 203 -24.30 16.76 -4.02
N GLU A 204 -25.63 16.66 -3.90
CA GLU A 204 -26.42 17.23 -2.80
C GLU A 204 -25.98 16.63 -1.45
N GLN A 205 -25.81 15.29 -1.39
CA GLN A 205 -25.35 14.64 -0.17
C GLN A 205 -23.93 15.07 0.20
N ALA A 206 -23.02 15.15 -0.79
CA ALA A 206 -21.65 15.57 -0.55
C ALA A 206 -21.58 17.03 -0.05
N THR A 207 -22.38 17.91 -0.63
CA THR A 207 -22.45 19.32 -0.23
C THR A 207 -23.10 19.49 1.14
N HIS A 208 -24.18 18.76 1.41
CA HIS A 208 -24.81 18.76 2.75
C HIS A 208 -23.83 18.26 3.82
N LEU A 209 -23.05 17.22 3.53
CA LEU A 209 -21.99 16.74 4.43
C LEU A 209 -20.89 17.80 4.64
N LEU A 210 -20.50 18.55 3.61
CA LEU A 210 -19.54 19.66 3.75
C LEU A 210 -20.10 20.76 4.65
N TYR A 211 -21.37 21.12 4.46
CA TYR A 211 -22.04 22.11 5.31
C TYR A 211 -22.05 21.69 6.78
N LEU A 212 -22.55 20.48 7.09
CA LEU A 212 -22.54 19.95 8.45
C LEU A 212 -21.14 19.85 9.03
N CYS A 213 -20.18 19.44 8.20
CA CYS A 213 -18.79 19.30 8.60
C CYS A 213 -18.18 20.63 9.03
N LYS A 214 -18.48 21.72 8.31
CA LYS A 214 -18.00 23.07 8.66
C LYS A 214 -18.47 23.50 10.04
N GLN A 215 -19.68 23.09 10.44
CA GLN A 215 -20.30 23.46 11.73
C GLN A 215 -19.90 22.53 12.88
N GLN A 216 -19.87 21.21 12.64
CA GLN A 216 -19.78 20.21 13.70
C GLN A 216 -18.38 19.61 13.85
N GLU A 217 -17.63 19.49 12.76
CA GLU A 217 -16.29 18.89 12.70
C GLU A 217 -15.33 19.75 11.85
N PRO A 218 -15.11 21.03 12.20
CA PRO A 218 -14.39 22.00 11.36
C PRO A 218 -12.95 21.54 11.03
N MET A 219 -12.32 20.75 11.91
CA MET A 219 -10.96 20.24 11.69
C MET A 219 -10.83 19.30 10.49
N ILE A 220 -11.91 18.69 10.05
CA ILE A 220 -11.90 17.81 8.87
C ILE A 220 -12.63 18.43 7.67
N TYR A 221 -13.09 19.67 7.78
CA TYR A 221 -13.79 20.35 6.70
C TYR A 221 -12.91 20.53 5.46
N LEU A 222 -11.75 21.20 5.58
CA LEU A 222 -10.83 21.39 4.47
C LEU A 222 -10.32 20.06 3.87
N PRO A 223 -9.92 19.05 4.68
CA PRO A 223 -9.68 17.70 4.17
C PRO A 223 -10.84 17.09 3.38
N MET A 224 -12.07 17.25 3.83
CA MET A 224 -13.24 16.73 3.13
C MET A 224 -13.51 17.50 1.83
N LEU A 225 -13.39 18.82 1.87
CA LEU A 225 -13.51 19.69 0.70
C LEU A 225 -12.52 19.25 -0.39
N LEU A 226 -11.24 19.06 -0.07
CA LEU A 226 -10.22 18.58 -1.00
C LEU A 226 -10.50 17.17 -1.53
N ALA A 227 -11.08 16.29 -0.71
CA ALA A 227 -11.47 14.96 -1.16
C ALA A 227 -12.62 14.99 -2.18
N VAL A 228 -13.59 15.91 -1.99
CA VAL A 228 -14.77 16.07 -2.86
C VAL A 228 -14.43 16.83 -4.13
N THR A 229 -13.66 17.93 -4.06
CA THR A 229 -13.43 18.85 -5.18
C THR A 229 -12.19 18.53 -6.01
N ALA A 230 -11.19 17.88 -5.42
CA ALA A 230 -9.93 17.54 -6.08
C ALA A 230 -9.68 16.03 -6.15
N GLY A 231 -10.58 15.21 -5.62
CA GLY A 231 -10.49 13.75 -5.66
C GLY A 231 -9.26 13.17 -4.96
N LEU A 232 -8.70 13.85 -3.96
CA LEU A 232 -7.49 13.42 -3.27
C LEU A 232 -7.72 12.23 -2.34
N ARG A 233 -6.68 11.41 -2.19
CA ARG A 233 -6.67 10.36 -1.15
C ARG A 233 -6.39 10.99 0.22
N ILE A 234 -6.96 10.42 1.27
CA ILE A 234 -6.72 10.92 2.64
C ILE A 234 -5.21 11.00 2.99
N SER A 235 -4.40 10.06 2.53
CA SER A 235 -2.95 10.08 2.76
C SER A 235 -2.21 11.14 1.94
N GLU A 236 -2.76 11.54 0.80
CA GLU A 236 -2.27 12.68 -0.01
C GLU A 236 -2.63 13.99 0.71
N ILE A 237 -3.90 14.15 1.13
CA ILE A 237 -4.38 15.32 1.87
C ILE A 237 -3.56 15.59 3.13
N THR A 238 -3.30 14.54 3.91
CA THR A 238 -2.49 14.68 5.14
C THR A 238 -1.06 15.12 4.88
N GLY A 239 -0.53 14.86 3.68
CA GLY A 239 0.83 15.22 3.27
C GLY A 239 0.95 16.55 2.54
N LEU A 240 -0.18 17.26 2.30
CA LEU A 240 -0.13 18.55 1.60
C LEU A 240 0.51 19.65 2.44
N ARG A 241 1.37 20.41 1.79
CA ARG A 241 1.99 21.62 2.35
C ARG A 241 1.53 22.86 1.59
N TYR A 242 1.64 24.03 2.23
CA TYR A 242 1.38 25.31 1.57
C TYR A 242 2.29 25.56 0.37
N SER A 243 3.51 25.01 0.38
CA SER A 243 4.44 25.04 -0.76
C SER A 243 3.98 24.25 -1.99
N ASP A 244 3.00 23.37 -1.83
CA ASP A 244 2.45 22.57 -2.94
C ASP A 244 1.35 23.31 -3.70
N ILE A 245 1.00 24.55 -3.31
CA ILE A 245 -0.08 25.34 -3.91
C ILE A 245 0.49 26.47 -4.75
N ASP A 246 0.20 26.46 -6.01
CA ASP A 246 0.36 27.60 -6.91
C ASP A 246 -0.97 28.38 -6.93
N PHE A 247 -1.03 29.44 -6.12
CA PHE A 247 -2.23 30.26 -5.98
C PHE A 247 -2.54 31.04 -7.26
N LEU A 248 -1.52 31.49 -8.01
CA LEU A 248 -1.71 32.22 -9.26
C LEU A 248 -2.19 31.30 -10.39
N GLY A 249 -1.53 30.15 -10.54
CA GLY A 249 -1.89 29.15 -11.51
C GLY A 249 -3.07 28.27 -11.09
N ARG A 250 -3.64 28.48 -9.89
CA ARG A 250 -4.74 27.69 -9.31
C ARG A 250 -4.49 26.19 -9.32
N LYS A 251 -3.25 25.77 -9.03
CA LYS A 251 -2.82 24.37 -9.09
C LYS A 251 -2.35 23.88 -7.73
N LEU A 252 -2.71 22.65 -7.44
CA LEU A 252 -2.23 21.88 -6.32
C LEU A 252 -1.38 20.73 -6.86
N PHE A 253 -0.15 20.63 -6.37
CA PHE A 253 0.78 19.55 -6.73
C PHE A 253 0.74 18.44 -5.68
N VAL A 254 0.43 17.23 -6.10
CA VAL A 254 0.45 16.04 -5.24
C VAL A 254 1.82 15.40 -5.33
N GLU A 255 2.70 15.68 -4.35
CA GLU A 255 4.11 15.28 -4.37
C GLU A 255 4.42 14.15 -3.39
N ARG A 256 3.68 14.05 -2.29
CA ARG A 256 3.92 13.10 -1.19
C ARG A 256 2.64 12.58 -0.57
N GLN A 257 2.79 11.60 0.28
CA GLN A 257 1.72 11.11 1.15
C GLN A 257 2.24 10.88 2.56
N LEU A 258 1.39 11.00 3.57
CA LEU A 258 1.75 10.60 4.92
C LEU A 258 1.20 9.21 5.25
N GLY A 259 1.98 8.45 5.97
CA GLY A 259 1.62 7.11 6.39
C GLY A 259 2.49 6.57 7.51
N LYS A 260 2.32 5.30 7.80
CA LYS A 260 3.16 4.59 8.77
C LYS A 260 4.41 4.08 8.06
N ASP A 261 5.57 4.31 8.66
CA ASP A 261 6.84 3.78 8.21
C ASP A 261 7.34 2.68 9.16
N LEU A 262 7.86 1.60 8.60
CA LEU A 262 8.46 0.48 9.32
C LEU A 262 9.95 0.70 9.60
N TYR A 263 10.59 1.61 8.88
CA TYR A 263 12.05 1.73 8.81
C TYR A 263 12.61 3.02 9.45
N MET A 264 11.75 3.99 9.75
CA MET A 264 12.14 5.30 10.30
C MET A 264 12.24 5.34 11.83
N GLY A 265 12.52 4.21 12.46
CA GLY A 265 12.66 4.12 13.90
C GLY A 265 11.36 3.77 14.63
N THR A 266 11.48 3.59 15.94
CA THR A 266 10.37 3.22 16.82
C THR A 266 10.10 4.34 17.81
N THR A 267 8.84 4.58 18.10
CA THR A 267 8.47 5.32 19.31
C THR A 267 8.89 4.49 20.54
N GLN A 268 8.96 5.11 21.72
CA GLN A 268 9.35 4.45 23.00
C GLN A 268 8.62 3.12 23.32
N LYS A 269 7.56 2.77 22.57
CA LYS A 269 6.77 1.54 22.71
C LYS A 269 6.88 0.60 21.51
N ASN A 270 7.96 0.63 20.75
CA ASN A 270 8.14 -0.19 19.53
C ASN A 270 6.97 -0.06 18.53
N ARG A 271 6.40 1.14 18.39
CA ARG A 271 5.33 1.42 17.42
C ARG A 271 5.91 2.13 16.19
N PRO A 272 5.40 1.88 14.98
CA PRO A 272 5.84 2.59 13.79
C PRO A 272 5.54 4.08 13.91
N VAL A 273 6.40 4.92 13.36
CA VAL A 273 6.14 6.37 13.25
C VAL A 273 4.85 6.58 12.44
N LEU A 274 3.89 7.31 13.02
CA LEU A 274 2.53 7.39 12.50
C LEU A 274 2.37 8.32 11.30
N CYS A 275 3.22 9.34 11.22
CA CYS A 275 3.12 10.42 10.22
C CYS A 275 4.46 10.62 9.52
N SER A 276 4.96 9.57 8.88
CA SER A 276 6.16 9.65 8.04
C SER A 276 5.79 10.08 6.63
N GLU A 277 6.62 10.93 6.04
CA GLU A 277 6.53 11.20 4.61
C GLU A 277 6.94 9.97 3.82
N LEU A 278 6.05 9.52 2.98
CA LEU A 278 6.26 8.38 2.12
C LEU A 278 6.17 8.81 0.65
N PRO A 279 6.95 8.19 -0.23
CA PRO A 279 6.81 8.41 -1.66
C PRO A 279 5.41 7.99 -2.11
N LEU A 280 4.93 8.61 -3.15
CA LEU A 280 3.68 8.21 -3.80
C LEU A 280 3.81 6.78 -4.35
N LYS A 281 2.71 6.03 -4.33
CA LYS A 281 2.70 4.60 -4.68
C LYS A 281 3.17 4.31 -6.11
N THR A 282 2.91 5.22 -7.04
CA THR A 282 3.25 5.08 -8.47
C THR A 282 3.72 6.42 -9.02
N LYS A 283 4.51 6.40 -10.10
CA LYS A 283 4.90 7.62 -10.83
C LYS A 283 3.68 8.46 -11.22
N ASN A 284 2.60 7.83 -11.69
CA ASN A 284 1.36 8.51 -12.10
C ASN A 284 0.58 9.17 -10.92
N SER A 285 0.96 8.87 -9.69
CA SER A 285 0.35 9.52 -8.53
C SER A 285 0.84 10.96 -8.35
N LYS A 286 2.04 11.30 -8.84
CA LYS A 286 2.49 12.69 -8.96
C LYS A 286 1.66 13.38 -10.03
N ARG A 287 0.98 14.44 -9.65
CA ARG A 287 0.09 15.16 -10.56
C ARG A 287 -0.20 16.56 -10.06
N ALA A 288 -0.59 17.44 -10.96
CA ALA A 288 -1.21 18.70 -10.65
C ALA A 288 -2.74 18.58 -10.77
N VAL A 289 -3.45 19.20 -9.86
CA VAL A 289 -4.91 19.30 -9.85
C VAL A 289 -5.29 20.76 -9.84
N VAL A 290 -6.20 21.18 -10.72
CA VAL A 290 -6.72 22.55 -10.73
C VAL A 290 -7.73 22.69 -9.59
N LEU A 291 -7.64 23.78 -8.85
CA LEU A 291 -8.54 24.11 -7.75
C LEU A 291 -9.47 25.28 -8.17
N ALA A 292 -10.71 25.23 -7.71
CA ALA A 292 -11.61 26.37 -7.80
C ALA A 292 -11.22 27.47 -6.80
N ASP A 293 -11.59 28.71 -7.10
CA ASP A 293 -11.22 29.88 -6.29
C ASP A 293 -11.69 29.74 -4.84
N PHE A 294 -12.93 29.30 -4.61
CA PHE A 294 -13.44 29.10 -3.25
C PHE A 294 -12.65 28.06 -2.43
N VAL A 295 -12.03 27.06 -3.08
CA VAL A 295 -11.17 26.10 -2.40
C VAL A 295 -9.84 26.75 -2.02
N LEU A 296 -9.31 27.60 -2.88
CA LEU A 296 -8.12 28.40 -2.61
C LEU A 296 -8.35 29.38 -1.45
N ASP A 297 -9.54 30.03 -1.42
CA ASP A 297 -9.93 30.93 -0.33
C ASP A 297 -9.96 30.19 1.03
N GLU A 298 -10.53 28.99 1.09
CA GLU A 298 -10.52 28.17 2.31
C GLU A 298 -9.09 27.75 2.71
N ILE A 299 -8.21 27.47 1.75
CA ILE A 299 -6.78 27.20 2.04
C ILE A 299 -6.10 28.44 2.57
N LEU A 300 -6.38 29.64 2.03
CA LEU A 300 -5.85 30.90 2.51
C LEU A 300 -6.33 31.23 3.92
N LEU A 301 -7.62 31.01 4.22
CA LEU A 301 -8.16 31.18 5.57
C LEU A 301 -7.45 30.23 6.58
N GLU A 302 -7.23 28.96 6.20
CA GLU A 302 -6.49 28.04 7.07
C GLU A 302 -5.01 28.45 7.22
N ARG A 303 -4.39 29.00 6.17
CA ARG A 303 -3.03 29.57 6.26
C ARG A 303 -2.96 30.73 7.26
N GLN A 304 -3.95 31.61 7.26
CA GLN A 304 -4.01 32.68 8.26
C GLN A 304 -4.14 32.13 9.70
N ARG A 305 -4.95 31.08 9.89
CA ARG A 305 -5.05 30.39 11.19
C ARG A 305 -3.72 29.73 11.59
N TYR A 306 -3.06 29.10 10.63
CA TYR A 306 -1.75 28.47 10.82
C TYR A 306 -0.71 29.50 11.27
N GLU A 307 -0.59 30.63 10.60
CA GLU A 307 0.37 31.69 10.96
C GLU A 307 0.06 32.32 12.33
N LYS A 308 -1.22 32.48 12.68
CA LYS A 308 -1.60 32.94 14.03
C LYS A 308 -1.17 31.94 15.11
N ARG A 309 -1.43 30.65 14.93
CA ARG A 309 -1.00 29.60 15.88
C ARG A 309 0.53 29.57 16.02
N LYS A 310 1.24 29.63 14.90
CA LYS A 310 2.70 29.69 14.88
C LYS A 310 3.26 30.91 15.65
N ALA A 311 2.63 32.06 15.52
CA ALA A 311 3.05 33.25 16.21
C ALA A 311 2.74 33.24 17.72
N SER A 312 1.72 32.50 18.14
CA SER A 312 1.26 32.43 19.54
C SER A 312 1.88 31.30 20.35
N ASP A 313 2.45 30.29 19.73
CA ASP A 313 3.00 29.09 20.39
C ASP A 313 4.48 28.92 20.05
N PRO A 314 5.41 29.15 21.00
CA PRO A 314 6.85 28.97 20.80
C PRO A 314 7.26 27.51 20.50
N GLU A 315 6.44 26.53 20.90
CA GLU A 315 6.69 25.11 20.64
C GLU A 315 6.01 24.63 19.34
N PHE A 316 5.43 25.53 18.57
CA PHE A 316 4.77 25.20 17.32
C PHE A 316 5.74 24.59 16.30
N LEU A 317 5.36 23.44 15.76
CA LEU A 317 6.16 22.75 14.74
C LEU A 317 5.81 23.27 13.34
N ASP A 318 6.62 24.18 12.84
CA ASP A 318 6.47 24.76 11.50
C ASP A 318 6.88 23.75 10.40
N LEU A 319 6.04 22.77 10.16
CA LEU A 319 6.23 21.76 9.11
C LEU A 319 5.54 22.13 7.79
N GLY A 320 4.78 23.22 7.78
CA GLY A 320 4.07 23.75 6.61
C GLY A 320 2.90 22.90 6.13
N TYR A 321 2.41 21.92 6.91
CA TYR A 321 1.26 21.11 6.52
C TYR A 321 -0.03 21.92 6.58
N ILE A 322 -0.86 21.82 5.51
CA ILE A 322 -2.15 22.50 5.43
C ILE A 322 -3.12 21.95 6.47
N CYS A 323 -3.16 20.62 6.62
CA CYS A 323 -4.06 19.92 7.52
C CYS A 323 -3.27 19.35 8.72
N CYS A 324 -3.09 20.17 9.77
CA CYS A 324 -2.31 19.82 10.94
C CYS A 324 -3.08 20.06 12.26
N HIS A 325 -2.54 19.55 13.36
CA HIS A 325 -2.95 19.86 14.73
C HIS A 325 -2.66 21.33 15.07
N GLU A 326 -3.20 21.78 16.20
CA GLU A 326 -2.95 23.14 16.71
C GLU A 326 -1.47 23.43 16.92
N ASN A 327 -0.68 22.44 17.31
CA ASN A 327 0.76 22.54 17.48
C ASN A 327 1.59 22.32 16.19
N GLY A 328 0.97 22.29 15.01
CA GLY A 328 1.63 22.10 13.72
C GLY A 328 1.96 20.66 13.33
N GLN A 329 1.75 19.66 14.22
CA GLN A 329 1.97 18.26 13.88
C GLN A 329 0.90 17.77 12.89
N CYS A 330 1.29 16.85 12.00
CA CYS A 330 0.35 16.24 11.07
C CYS A 330 -0.66 15.31 11.78
N HIS A 331 -1.91 15.35 11.32
CA HIS A 331 -2.92 14.40 11.75
C HIS A 331 -2.67 13.01 11.19
N ASN A 332 -2.90 11.98 11.99
CA ASN A 332 -2.92 10.61 11.49
C ASN A 332 -4.27 10.29 10.86
N ARG A 333 -4.29 9.28 9.96
CA ARG A 333 -5.52 8.86 9.27
C ARG A 333 -6.67 8.50 10.23
N SER A 334 -6.37 7.96 11.40
CA SER A 334 -7.41 7.53 12.37
C SER A 334 -8.18 8.72 12.93
N PHE A 335 -7.55 9.88 13.04
CA PHE A 335 -8.22 11.12 13.44
C PHE A 335 -9.35 11.45 12.46
N TYR A 336 -9.04 11.55 11.17
CA TYR A 336 -10.05 11.87 10.14
C TYR A 336 -11.20 10.86 10.11
N ILE A 337 -10.91 9.58 10.26
CA ILE A 337 -11.95 8.54 10.24
C ILE A 337 -12.83 8.61 11.47
N LYS A 338 -12.28 8.94 12.64
CA LYS A 338 -13.07 9.11 13.87
C LYS A 338 -14.01 10.33 13.79
N SER A 339 -13.48 11.49 13.40
CA SER A 339 -14.28 12.70 13.19
C SER A 339 -15.36 12.51 12.12
N TYR A 340 -14.98 11.87 11.01
CA TYR A 340 -15.95 11.52 9.97
C TYR A 340 -17.06 10.59 10.46
N ASN A 341 -16.76 9.63 11.33
CA ASN A 341 -17.80 8.75 11.90
C ASN A 341 -18.78 9.56 12.76
N ARG A 342 -18.30 10.47 13.62
CA ARG A 342 -19.19 11.34 14.44
C ARG A 342 -20.07 12.21 13.55
N LEU A 343 -19.52 12.81 12.50
CA LEU A 343 -20.29 13.58 11.52
C LEU A 343 -21.40 12.73 10.88
N MET A 344 -21.09 11.51 10.48
CA MET A 344 -22.06 10.62 9.82
C MET A 344 -23.18 10.17 10.75
N GLU A 345 -22.94 10.03 12.06
CA GLU A 345 -23.96 9.70 13.07
C GLU A 345 -25.03 10.80 13.17
N GLN A 346 -24.65 12.05 12.87
CA GLN A 346 -25.53 13.23 12.98
C GLN A 346 -26.14 13.65 11.64
N SER A 347 -25.61 13.15 10.51
CA SER A 347 -25.97 13.64 9.18
C SER A 347 -27.30 13.09 8.63
N GLY A 348 -27.81 11.99 9.18
CA GLY A 348 -28.95 11.26 8.60
C GLY A 348 -28.67 10.59 7.25
N ILE A 349 -27.44 10.69 6.72
CA ILE A 349 -27.03 10.12 5.44
C ILE A 349 -26.36 8.75 5.65
N SER A 350 -26.67 7.78 4.77
CA SER A 350 -26.04 6.45 4.83
C SER A 350 -24.52 6.57 4.73
N ARG A 351 -23.80 6.02 5.72
CA ARG A 351 -22.36 6.11 5.80
C ARG A 351 -21.67 5.30 4.73
N LEU A 352 -20.89 5.96 3.87
CA LEU A 352 -19.94 5.34 2.96
C LEU A 352 -18.50 5.53 3.49
N PRO A 353 -17.54 4.66 3.13
CA PRO A 353 -16.13 4.87 3.48
C PRO A 353 -15.60 6.18 2.89
N TRP A 354 -14.71 6.89 3.61
CA TRP A 354 -14.09 8.16 3.17
C TRP A 354 -13.63 8.17 1.71
N ARG A 355 -13.02 7.09 1.25
CA ARG A 355 -12.55 6.97 -0.14
C ARG A 355 -13.65 7.20 -1.19
N LYS A 356 -14.91 7.11 -0.78
CA LYS A 356 -16.05 7.30 -1.69
C LYS A 356 -16.23 8.75 -2.12
N PHE A 357 -15.74 9.73 -1.38
CA PHE A 357 -15.66 11.12 -1.85
C PHE A 357 -14.87 11.23 -3.15
N ARG A 358 -13.70 10.58 -3.21
CA ARG A 358 -12.93 10.50 -4.45
C ARG A 358 -13.65 9.75 -5.56
N ASN A 359 -14.43 8.72 -5.23
CA ASN A 359 -15.25 8.03 -6.21
C ASN A 359 -16.40 8.93 -6.69
N THR A 360 -17.03 9.71 -5.78
CA THR A 360 -18.04 10.72 -6.11
C THR A 360 -17.46 11.74 -7.09
N TYR A 361 -16.31 12.34 -6.78
CA TYR A 361 -15.60 13.25 -7.69
C TYR A 361 -15.45 12.66 -9.08
N ALA A 362 -14.97 11.44 -9.18
CA ALA A 362 -14.74 10.80 -10.46
C ALA A 362 -16.06 10.40 -11.18
N THR A 363 -17.12 10.02 -10.42
CA THR A 363 -18.43 9.71 -11.00
C THR A 363 -19.07 10.95 -11.60
N VAL A 364 -18.98 12.09 -10.91
CA VAL A 364 -19.50 13.36 -11.42
C VAL A 364 -18.74 13.78 -12.69
N LEU A 365 -17.39 13.70 -12.72
CA LEU A 365 -16.64 13.96 -13.94
C LEU A 365 -17.08 13.05 -15.11
N ALA A 366 -17.38 11.78 -14.83
CA ALA A 366 -17.87 10.86 -15.85
C ALA A 366 -19.30 11.20 -16.32
N GLN A 367 -20.17 11.67 -15.43
CA GLN A 367 -21.51 12.15 -15.78
C GLN A 367 -21.47 13.37 -16.71
N TYR A 368 -20.46 14.23 -16.50
CA TYR A 368 -20.18 15.38 -17.40
C TYR A 368 -19.30 15.02 -18.61
N GLN A 369 -19.26 13.73 -18.99
CA GLN A 369 -18.57 13.22 -20.18
C GLN A 369 -17.07 13.54 -20.27
N VAL A 370 -16.43 13.85 -19.16
CA VAL A 370 -14.97 14.00 -19.14
C VAL A 370 -14.32 12.69 -19.56
N ASN A 371 -13.39 12.75 -20.49
CA ASN A 371 -12.70 11.55 -21.00
C ASN A 371 -12.07 10.73 -19.85
N ILE A 372 -12.28 9.41 -19.86
CA ILE A 372 -11.80 8.49 -18.82
C ILE A 372 -10.29 8.58 -18.60
N LYS A 373 -9.50 8.80 -19.67
CA LYS A 373 -8.05 9.02 -19.56
C LYS A 373 -7.74 10.28 -18.75
N THR A 374 -8.50 11.36 -18.96
CA THR A 374 -8.37 12.61 -18.19
C THR A 374 -8.74 12.39 -16.73
N ILE A 375 -9.88 11.73 -16.45
CA ILE A 375 -10.28 11.38 -15.09
C ILE A 375 -9.19 10.54 -14.41
N SER A 376 -8.65 9.54 -15.12
CA SER A 376 -7.57 8.69 -14.62
C SER A 376 -6.31 9.50 -14.27
N LYS A 377 -5.92 10.48 -15.11
CA LYS A 377 -4.81 11.40 -14.83
C LYS A 377 -5.08 12.28 -13.61
N CYS A 378 -6.26 12.91 -13.53
CA CYS A 378 -6.66 13.75 -12.39
C CYS A 378 -6.62 12.96 -11.07
N LEU A 379 -7.02 11.69 -11.11
CA LEU A 379 -6.98 10.81 -9.96
C LEU A 379 -5.59 10.20 -9.69
N GLY A 380 -4.67 10.21 -10.64
CA GLY A 380 -3.39 9.50 -10.54
C GLY A 380 -3.59 7.98 -10.39
N HIS A 381 -4.40 7.38 -11.27
CA HIS A 381 -4.55 5.94 -11.37
C HIS A 381 -3.48 5.34 -12.27
N TYR A 382 -3.05 4.12 -11.94
CA TYR A 382 -2.04 3.41 -12.74
C TYR A 382 -2.54 3.08 -14.16
N SER A 383 -3.82 2.71 -14.28
CA SER A 383 -4.43 2.43 -15.59
C SER A 383 -5.83 3.03 -15.71
N PRO A 384 -6.23 3.44 -16.94
CA PRO A 384 -7.60 3.85 -17.23
C PRO A 384 -8.65 2.75 -16.98
N ASP A 385 -8.29 1.48 -17.14
CA ASP A 385 -9.19 0.34 -16.92
C ASP A 385 -9.71 0.28 -15.48
N PHE A 386 -8.86 0.66 -14.52
CA PHE A 386 -9.30 0.76 -13.12
C PHE A 386 -10.37 1.84 -12.97
N THR A 387 -10.23 2.95 -13.68
CA THR A 387 -11.20 4.04 -13.71
C THR A 387 -12.49 3.59 -14.40
N SER A 388 -12.40 2.93 -15.55
CA SER A 388 -13.56 2.41 -16.31
C SER A 388 -14.43 1.47 -15.48
N ARG A 389 -13.84 0.53 -14.73
CA ARG A 389 -14.58 -0.42 -13.88
C ARG A 389 -15.40 0.27 -12.78
N ILE A 390 -15.01 1.47 -12.38
CA ILE A 390 -15.72 2.24 -11.37
C ILE A 390 -16.90 2.99 -12.00
N TYR A 391 -16.84 3.31 -13.31
CA TYR A 391 -17.71 4.31 -13.95
C TYR A 391 -18.52 3.83 -15.15
N VAL A 392 -18.40 2.57 -15.60
CA VAL A 392 -19.11 2.00 -16.75
C VAL A 392 -20.65 2.09 -16.64
N ALA A 393 -21.18 2.42 -15.46
CA ALA A 393 -22.63 2.48 -15.23
C ALA A 393 -23.28 3.85 -15.50
N SER A 394 -22.56 4.91 -15.85
CA SER A 394 -23.14 6.24 -16.05
C SER A 394 -22.73 6.85 -17.40
N GLN A 395 -23.45 6.48 -18.47
CA GLN A 395 -23.42 7.25 -19.73
C GLN A 395 -24.58 8.24 -19.74
N LYS A 396 -24.30 9.51 -19.75
CA LYS A 396 -24.72 10.60 -20.66
C LYS A 396 -24.63 11.99 -20.03
N GLN A 397 -23.98 12.84 -20.76
CA GLN A 397 -24.18 14.25 -21.12
C GLN A 397 -23.52 15.35 -20.27
N GLU A 398 -22.74 16.16 -20.99
CA GLU A 398 -22.23 17.51 -20.83
C GLU A 398 -21.06 17.78 -19.87
N THR A 399 -20.07 18.50 -20.43
CA THR A 399 -18.78 18.83 -19.81
C THR A 399 -18.92 20.02 -18.85
N TYR A 400 -18.87 19.76 -17.53
CA TYR A 400 -18.72 20.81 -16.54
C TYR A 400 -17.56 20.51 -15.58
N ASP A 401 -16.95 21.57 -15.07
CA ASP A 401 -15.96 21.50 -14.01
C ASP A 401 -16.70 21.26 -12.69
N ILE A 402 -16.39 20.15 -11.99
CA ILE A 402 -17.01 19.83 -10.69
C ILE A 402 -16.83 20.97 -9.69
N SER A 403 -15.68 21.63 -9.74
CA SER A 403 -15.42 22.75 -8.85
C SER A 403 -16.44 23.86 -9.05
N LYS A 404 -16.82 24.15 -10.31
CA LYS A 404 -17.88 25.13 -10.62
C LYS A 404 -19.25 24.68 -10.16
N ILE A 405 -19.59 23.40 -10.33
CA ILE A 405 -20.89 22.87 -9.87
C ILE A 405 -21.00 22.95 -8.36
N ILE A 406 -19.94 22.56 -7.63
CA ILE A 406 -19.92 22.69 -6.17
C ILE A 406 -19.93 24.17 -5.79
N GLU A 407 -19.20 25.03 -6.51
CA GLU A 407 -19.20 26.46 -6.31
C GLU A 407 -20.60 27.05 -6.52
N GLU A 408 -21.26 26.74 -7.63
CA GLU A 408 -22.63 27.17 -7.93
C GLU A 408 -23.64 26.66 -6.89
N TYR A 409 -23.51 25.40 -6.46
CA TYR A 409 -24.38 24.83 -5.43
C TYR A 409 -24.15 25.50 -4.07
N VAL A 410 -22.89 25.69 -3.69
CA VAL A 410 -22.50 26.35 -2.43
C VAL A 410 -22.96 27.81 -2.41
N LEU A 411 -22.84 28.51 -3.52
CA LEU A 411 -23.31 29.89 -3.68
C LEU A 411 -24.84 29.98 -3.68
N ALA A 412 -25.52 29.09 -4.40
CA ALA A 412 -26.98 29.05 -4.49
C ALA A 412 -27.67 28.77 -3.13
N HIS A 413 -26.99 28.00 -2.26
CA HIS A 413 -27.53 27.67 -0.95
C HIS A 413 -26.95 28.52 0.18
N HIS A 414 -26.24 29.62 -0.12
CA HIS A 414 -25.59 30.51 0.84
C HIS A 414 -24.71 29.77 1.89
N LEU A 415 -24.17 28.60 1.51
CA LEU A 415 -23.38 27.78 2.42
C LEU A 415 -22.01 28.40 2.75
N LEU A 416 -21.58 29.37 1.94
CA LEU A 416 -20.45 30.26 2.17
C LEU A 416 -20.94 31.71 2.27
N SER A 417 -21.95 31.97 3.10
CA SER A 417 -22.27 33.34 3.43
C SER A 417 -21.03 34.02 3.99
N LYS A 418 -20.63 35.11 3.37
CA LYS A 418 -19.60 36.01 3.89
C LYS A 418 -19.98 36.28 5.37
N GLU A 419 -19.17 35.83 6.33
CA GLU A 419 -19.26 36.34 7.69
C GLU A 419 -19.12 37.85 7.56
N GLN A 420 -20.18 38.57 7.93
CA GLN A 420 -20.15 40.01 8.02
C GLN A 420 -18.99 40.38 8.95
N GLY A 421 -17.88 40.81 8.41
CA GLY A 421 -16.73 41.25 9.18
C GLY A 421 -15.33 40.96 8.63
N CYS A 422 -15.19 40.20 7.55
CA CYS A 422 -13.87 40.08 6.92
C CYS A 422 -13.68 41.21 5.91
N VAL A 423 -12.77 42.13 6.26
CA VAL A 423 -12.20 43.14 5.37
C VAL A 423 -11.83 42.46 4.04
N GLU A 424 -12.43 42.92 2.96
CA GLU A 424 -11.98 42.53 1.61
C GLU A 424 -10.47 42.74 1.53
N PRO A 425 -9.69 41.73 1.18
CA PRO A 425 -8.32 42.02 0.76
C PRO A 425 -8.44 42.81 -0.54
N LYS A 426 -8.28 44.13 -0.44
CA LYS A 426 -8.14 44.98 -1.62
C LYS A 426 -7.08 44.36 -2.50
N ARG A 427 -7.50 43.71 -3.58
CA ARG A 427 -6.62 43.37 -4.70
C ARG A 427 -6.13 44.67 -5.31
N GLN A 428 -5.10 45.27 -4.75
CA GLN A 428 -4.28 46.22 -5.47
C GLN A 428 -3.47 45.47 -6.52
N CYS A 429 -4.12 45.08 -7.60
CA CYS A 429 -3.45 44.77 -8.85
C CYS A 429 -3.07 46.07 -9.56
N ASN A 430 -2.04 46.75 -9.05
CA ASN A 430 -1.23 47.65 -9.87
C ASN A 430 0.07 46.90 -10.15
N VAL A 431 0.04 46.01 -11.11
CA VAL A 431 1.24 45.58 -11.83
C VAL A 431 0.87 45.62 -13.29
N GLU A 432 1.46 46.59 -13.99
CA GLU A 432 1.46 46.71 -15.43
C GLU A 432 1.72 45.31 -16.06
N GLN A 433 0.79 44.91 -16.91
CA GLN A 433 0.95 43.72 -17.73
C GLN A 433 2.07 43.94 -18.74
N LYS A 434 3.30 43.55 -18.38
CA LYS A 434 4.28 43.19 -19.40
C LYS A 434 4.01 41.74 -19.78
N PRO A 435 3.85 41.46 -21.10
CA PRO A 435 3.72 40.06 -21.53
C PRO A 435 5.02 39.33 -21.20
N TYR A 436 4.93 38.37 -20.30
CA TYR A 436 6.02 37.43 -20.06
C TYR A 436 6.12 36.54 -21.29
N LEU A 437 7.08 36.82 -22.14
CA LEU A 437 7.62 35.87 -23.09
C LEU A 437 8.25 34.76 -22.27
N LEU A 438 7.71 33.54 -22.39
CA LEU A 438 8.32 32.34 -21.84
C LEU A 438 9.74 32.24 -22.41
N PRO A 439 10.76 32.07 -21.58
CA PRO A 439 12.07 31.64 -22.08
C PRO A 439 11.87 30.28 -22.73
N GLU A 440 12.34 30.14 -23.97
CA GLU A 440 12.53 28.85 -24.62
C GLU A 440 13.63 28.08 -23.83
N ASP A 441 13.24 27.41 -22.79
CA ASP A 441 14.16 26.56 -22.04
C ASP A 441 13.93 25.12 -22.47
N GLN A 442 14.90 24.60 -23.22
CA GLN A 442 14.93 23.26 -23.80
C GLN A 442 14.96 22.13 -22.77
N THR A 443 14.86 22.43 -21.47
CA THR A 443 14.96 21.46 -20.38
C THR A 443 13.64 20.74 -20.04
N TYR A 444 12.51 21.17 -20.60
CA TYR A 444 11.22 20.50 -20.33
C TYR A 444 10.86 19.33 -21.26
N ARG A 445 11.66 19.05 -22.27
CA ARG A 445 11.41 17.93 -23.21
C ARG A 445 11.76 16.54 -22.67
N ASN A 446 12.56 16.43 -21.62
CA ASN A 446 13.03 15.14 -21.12
C ASN A 446 12.24 14.55 -19.94
N TYR A 447 11.10 15.12 -19.59
CA TYR A 447 10.27 14.57 -18.48
C TYR A 447 9.02 13.82 -18.92
N PHE A 448 8.77 13.67 -20.23
CA PHE A 448 7.56 13.03 -20.75
C PHE A 448 7.79 11.79 -21.62
N TYR A 449 9.04 11.42 -21.91
CA TYR A 449 9.38 10.16 -22.60
C TYR A 449 10.66 9.59 -21.96
N ASP A 450 10.45 8.70 -20.99
CA ASP A 450 11.21 7.48 -20.74
C ASP A 450 10.51 6.69 -19.63
#